data_1b7476c50cb4879f0e150f5c1a64fa7d
#
_entry.id   1b7476c50cb4879f0e150f5c1a64fa7d
#
_cell.length_a   1.000
_cell.length_b   1.000
_cell.length_c   1.000
_cell.angle_alpha   90.00
_cell.angle_beta   90.00
_cell.angle_gamma   90.00
#
_symmetry.space_group_name_H-M   'P 1'
#
loop_
_entity.id
_entity.type
_entity.pdbx_description
1 polymer ?
#
loop_
_entity_poly.entity_id
_entity_poly.type
_entity_poly.pdbx_seq_one_letter_code
_entity_poly.pdbx_strand_id
1 'polypeptide(L)'
;MKKYLSSYPELVKEWHPTKNGDFSSKDFTYGSNHKAWWICNKGHSYQSAIKERTRKSRASGCPYCDGKKTTEENSLLNKFPIIAKEWHPTKNLKLNPKNISKSSDKKVWWLCSNHHTFQAIVKNRTHKKSKCPFCVGKKASEENNFKKLFPKIAKEWHPSKNKELKPENFTHGSKKKVWWLCSKTVSYTHLTLPT
;
A
#
# COMPACT_ATOMS: atom_id res chain seq x y z
N MET A 1 11.52 43.42 -1.46
CA MET A 1 12.74 42.91 -2.09
C MET A 1 12.47 41.53 -2.73
N LYS A 2 12.79 41.35 -4.01
CA LYS A 2 12.64 40.01 -4.66
C LYS A 2 13.73 39.08 -4.09
N LYS A 3 13.32 37.94 -3.55
CA LYS A 3 14.24 36.94 -3.00
C LYS A 3 14.56 35.90 -4.08
N TYR A 4 15.83 35.75 -4.43
CA TYR A 4 16.32 34.84 -5.46
C TYR A 4 16.65 33.48 -4.86
N LEU A 5 16.70 32.43 -5.74
CA LEU A 5 17.06 31.07 -5.35
C LEU A 5 18.49 31.02 -4.79
N SER A 6 19.38 31.88 -5.27
CA SER A 6 20.75 32.02 -4.74
C SER A 6 20.83 32.35 -3.25
N SER A 7 19.75 32.87 -2.65
CA SER A 7 19.65 33.09 -1.19
C SER A 7 19.42 31.80 -0.38
N TYR A 8 19.35 30.63 -1.03
CA TYR A 8 19.16 29.32 -0.40
C TYR A 8 20.38 28.42 -0.67
N PRO A 9 21.49 28.58 0.07
CA PRO A 9 22.76 27.93 -0.22
C PRO A 9 22.67 26.40 -0.29
N GLU A 10 21.83 25.78 0.56
CA GLU A 10 21.64 24.33 0.54
C GLU A 10 20.94 23.84 -0.75
N LEU A 11 20.02 24.62 -1.29
CA LEU A 11 19.39 24.29 -2.56
C LEU A 11 20.29 24.57 -3.75
N VAL A 12 21.16 25.58 -3.66
CA VAL A 12 22.16 25.88 -4.69
C VAL A 12 23.14 24.72 -4.85
N LYS A 13 23.52 24.04 -3.78
CA LYS A 13 24.37 22.82 -3.82
C LYS A 13 23.71 21.68 -4.59
N GLU A 14 22.38 21.61 -4.57
CA GLU A 14 21.61 20.59 -5.31
C GLU A 14 21.28 21.02 -6.75
N TRP A 15 21.67 22.22 -7.21
CA TRP A 15 21.48 22.65 -8.60
C TRP A 15 22.29 21.75 -9.53
N HIS A 16 21.62 21.14 -10.54
CA HIS A 16 22.33 20.19 -11.39
C HIS A 16 23.37 20.90 -12.25
N PRO A 17 24.64 20.47 -12.24
CA PRO A 17 25.74 21.23 -12.84
C PRO A 17 25.66 21.41 -14.37
N THR A 18 25.00 20.49 -15.08
CA THR A 18 25.00 20.47 -16.54
C THR A 18 23.61 20.47 -17.21
N LYS A 19 22.54 20.05 -16.49
CA LYS A 19 21.24 19.82 -17.14
C LYS A 19 20.33 21.05 -17.19
N ASN A 20 20.74 22.16 -16.60
CA ASN A 20 19.97 23.41 -16.60
C ASN A 20 20.38 24.34 -17.76
N GLY A 21 21.23 23.89 -18.68
CA GLY A 21 21.78 24.75 -19.74
C GLY A 21 22.55 25.93 -19.17
N ASP A 22 22.34 27.11 -19.75
CA ASP A 22 23.00 28.33 -19.32
C ASP A 22 22.38 28.99 -18.09
N PHE A 23 21.30 28.41 -17.56
CA PHE A 23 20.62 28.95 -16.38
C PHE A 23 21.34 28.63 -15.08
N SER A 24 21.45 29.65 -14.25
CA SER A 24 21.97 29.58 -12.89
C SER A 24 20.92 29.81 -11.82
N SER A 25 21.21 29.51 -10.57
CA SER A 25 20.33 29.79 -9.44
C SER A 25 20.06 31.30 -9.20
N LYS A 26 20.85 32.19 -9.82
CA LYS A 26 20.68 33.65 -9.73
C LYS A 26 19.59 34.17 -10.66
N ASP A 27 19.20 33.40 -11.69
CA ASP A 27 18.25 33.83 -12.72
C ASP A 27 16.79 33.66 -12.28
N PHE A 28 16.56 32.94 -11.18
CA PHE A 28 15.23 32.61 -10.72
C PHE A 28 14.92 33.12 -9.32
N THR A 29 13.68 33.61 -9.14
CA THR A 29 13.15 33.89 -7.80
C THR A 29 12.73 32.58 -7.11
N TYR A 30 12.71 32.57 -5.76
CA TYR A 30 12.31 31.41 -4.96
C TYR A 30 10.90 30.86 -5.26
N GLY A 31 9.98 31.72 -5.73
CA GLY A 31 8.62 31.35 -6.07
C GLY A 31 8.41 30.93 -7.53
N SER A 32 9.49 30.78 -8.30
CA SER A 32 9.41 30.45 -9.72
C SER A 32 8.75 29.10 -10.00
N ASN A 33 7.86 29.08 -11.01
CA ASN A 33 7.27 27.84 -11.54
C ASN A 33 8.23 27.08 -12.46
N HIS A 34 9.39 27.65 -12.78
CA HIS A 34 10.37 27.01 -13.66
C HIS A 34 10.77 25.64 -13.11
N LYS A 35 10.73 24.61 -13.98
CA LYS A 35 11.19 23.25 -13.65
C LYS A 35 12.69 23.16 -13.91
N ALA A 36 13.46 23.14 -12.84
CA ALA A 36 14.91 22.96 -12.92
C ALA A 36 15.30 21.50 -12.63
N TRP A 37 16.49 21.14 -13.09
CA TRP A 37 17.14 19.89 -12.72
C TRP A 37 17.91 20.05 -11.41
N TRP A 38 17.78 19.04 -10.58
CA TRP A 38 18.41 18.97 -9.26
C TRP A 38 19.21 17.68 -9.14
N ILE A 39 20.24 17.68 -8.33
CA ILE A 39 21.00 16.49 -7.94
C ILE A 39 21.06 16.41 -6.42
N CYS A 40 20.58 15.33 -5.81
CA CYS A 40 20.67 15.18 -4.36
C CYS A 40 22.03 14.63 -3.93
N ASN A 41 22.31 14.63 -2.63
CA ASN A 41 23.56 14.12 -2.04
C ASN A 41 23.83 12.62 -2.32
N LYS A 42 22.81 11.85 -2.80
CA LYS A 42 22.97 10.47 -3.25
C LYS A 42 23.13 10.35 -4.77
N GLY A 43 23.34 11.46 -5.49
CA GLY A 43 23.55 11.45 -6.93
C GLY A 43 22.30 11.31 -7.79
N HIS A 44 21.08 11.29 -7.22
CA HIS A 44 19.88 11.20 -8.03
C HIS A 44 19.58 12.50 -8.75
N SER A 45 19.53 12.47 -10.07
CA SER A 45 19.10 13.59 -10.91
C SER A 45 17.58 13.58 -11.11
N TYR A 46 16.91 14.71 -10.88
CA TYR A 46 15.47 14.83 -11.02
C TYR A 46 15.02 16.25 -11.33
N GLN A 47 13.82 16.39 -11.88
CA GLN A 47 13.20 17.69 -12.12
C GLN A 47 12.19 18.03 -11.04
N SER A 48 12.20 19.28 -10.58
CA SER A 48 11.19 19.87 -9.71
C SER A 48 11.08 21.35 -9.95
N ALA A 49 9.88 21.92 -9.80
CA ALA A 49 9.72 23.37 -9.85
C ALA A 49 10.42 24.03 -8.67
N ILE A 50 11.04 25.18 -8.90
CA ILE A 50 11.81 25.90 -7.86
C ILE A 50 10.93 26.19 -6.65
N LYS A 51 9.69 26.68 -6.85
CA LYS A 51 8.75 26.94 -5.76
C LYS A 51 8.45 25.72 -4.86
N GLU A 52 8.48 24.51 -5.44
CA GLU A 52 8.22 23.29 -4.67
C GLU A 52 9.39 22.93 -3.76
N ARG A 53 10.60 23.37 -4.12
CA ARG A 53 11.83 23.16 -3.36
C ARG A 53 12.02 24.23 -2.26
N THR A 54 11.45 25.40 -2.46
CA THR A 54 11.62 26.57 -1.57
C THR A 54 10.46 26.82 -0.62
N ARG A 55 9.39 26.00 -0.66
CA ARG A 55 8.24 26.10 0.24
C ARG A 55 8.68 26.05 1.71
N LYS A 56 8.13 26.95 2.54
CA LYS A 56 8.38 26.96 3.98
C LYS A 56 7.86 25.71 4.69
N SER A 57 6.70 25.20 4.24
CA SER A 57 6.12 23.98 4.76
C SER A 57 6.13 22.90 3.69
N ARG A 58 6.63 21.70 4.00
CA ARG A 58 6.67 20.53 3.12
C ARG A 58 7.36 20.77 1.77
N ALA A 59 8.53 21.40 1.80
CA ALA A 59 9.38 21.47 0.61
C ALA A 59 9.60 20.08 0.02
N SER A 60 9.46 19.94 -1.30
CA SER A 60 9.65 18.64 -1.96
C SER A 60 11.14 18.29 -1.98
N GLY A 61 11.48 17.12 -1.48
CA GLY A 61 12.83 16.55 -1.60
C GLY A 61 13.04 15.78 -2.90
N CYS A 62 14.11 15.00 -2.93
CA CYS A 62 14.38 14.09 -4.03
C CYS A 62 13.31 12.98 -4.10
N PRO A 63 12.56 12.83 -5.21
CA PRO A 63 11.48 11.83 -5.32
C PRO A 63 11.97 10.39 -5.22
N TYR A 64 13.24 10.15 -5.48
CA TYR A 64 13.84 8.83 -5.32
C TYR A 64 14.15 8.55 -3.84
N CYS A 65 14.74 9.52 -3.12
CA CYS A 65 14.99 9.40 -1.68
C CYS A 65 13.68 9.30 -0.88
N ASP A 66 12.64 10.05 -1.28
CA ASP A 66 11.30 10.02 -0.68
C ASP A 66 10.51 8.75 -1.05
N GLY A 67 11.05 7.89 -1.92
CA GLY A 67 10.39 6.66 -2.36
C GLY A 67 9.19 6.86 -3.31
N LYS A 68 8.98 8.07 -3.82
CA LYS A 68 7.94 8.37 -4.82
C LYS A 68 8.30 7.81 -6.20
N LYS A 69 9.60 7.78 -6.52
CA LYS A 69 10.14 7.10 -7.71
C LYS A 69 10.97 5.91 -7.29
N THR A 70 10.89 4.83 -8.07
CA THR A 70 11.62 3.59 -7.79
C THR A 70 13.04 3.70 -8.28
N THR A 71 13.98 3.29 -7.43
CA THR A 71 15.37 2.97 -7.76
C THR A 71 15.62 1.50 -7.43
N GLU A 72 16.71 0.94 -7.87
CA GLU A 72 17.12 -0.39 -7.47
C GLU A 72 17.21 -0.50 -5.95
N GLU A 73 17.83 0.49 -5.29
CA GLU A 73 18.01 0.52 -3.84
C GLU A 73 16.70 0.58 -3.04
N ASN A 74 15.66 1.28 -3.53
CA ASN A 74 14.38 1.44 -2.82
C ASN A 74 13.28 0.50 -3.33
N SER A 75 13.61 -0.39 -4.26
CA SER A 75 12.68 -1.36 -4.81
C SER A 75 12.16 -2.33 -3.74
N LEU A 76 10.95 -2.85 -3.98
CA LEU A 76 10.36 -3.87 -3.10
C LEU A 76 11.26 -5.11 -3.03
N LEU A 77 11.81 -5.53 -4.18
CA LEU A 77 12.66 -6.72 -4.25
C LEU A 77 13.89 -6.59 -3.34
N ASN A 78 14.60 -5.46 -3.42
CA ASN A 78 15.86 -5.28 -2.69
C ASN A 78 15.64 -5.00 -1.20
N LYS A 79 14.59 -4.26 -0.84
CA LYS A 79 14.32 -3.92 0.57
C LYS A 79 13.52 -4.96 1.33
N PHE A 80 12.68 -5.73 0.65
CA PHE A 80 11.78 -6.72 1.26
C PHE A 80 11.70 -7.99 0.40
N PRO A 81 12.82 -8.73 0.25
CA PRO A 81 12.88 -9.91 -0.63
C PRO A 81 11.89 -11.00 -0.21
N ILE A 82 11.65 -11.19 1.09
CA ILE A 82 10.68 -12.16 1.60
C ILE A 82 9.25 -11.80 1.15
N ILE A 83 8.87 -10.52 1.28
CA ILE A 83 7.56 -10.04 0.82
C ILE A 83 7.46 -10.09 -0.70
N ALA A 84 8.56 -9.80 -1.41
CA ALA A 84 8.61 -9.87 -2.86
C ALA A 84 8.36 -11.29 -3.42
N LYS A 85 8.72 -12.34 -2.67
CA LYS A 85 8.41 -13.74 -3.03
C LYS A 85 6.90 -14.03 -3.06
N GLU A 86 6.10 -13.28 -2.30
CA GLU A 86 4.64 -13.38 -2.33
C GLU A 86 4.00 -12.59 -3.49
N TRP A 87 4.78 -12.00 -4.38
CA TRP A 87 4.26 -11.30 -5.55
C TRP A 87 3.54 -12.26 -6.49
N HIS A 88 2.27 -11.97 -6.83
CA HIS A 88 1.53 -12.88 -7.71
C HIS A 88 2.17 -12.95 -9.11
N PRO A 89 2.50 -14.14 -9.62
CA PRO A 89 3.33 -14.28 -10.81
C PRO A 89 2.71 -13.69 -12.08
N THR A 90 1.38 -13.75 -12.23
CA THR A 90 0.69 -13.38 -13.48
C THR A 90 -0.26 -12.19 -13.38
N LYS A 91 -0.87 -11.93 -12.21
CA LYS A 91 -1.98 -10.94 -12.08
C LYS A 91 -1.54 -9.48 -12.03
N ASN A 92 -0.25 -9.19 -11.96
CA ASN A 92 0.26 -7.82 -11.83
C ASN A 92 0.72 -7.19 -13.16
N LEU A 93 0.49 -7.85 -14.28
CA LEU A 93 0.82 -7.35 -15.62
C LEU A 93 2.28 -6.87 -15.74
N LYS A 94 2.46 -5.60 -16.12
CA LYS A 94 3.79 -4.96 -16.30
C LYS A 94 4.49 -4.61 -14.98
N LEU A 95 3.80 -4.71 -13.84
CA LEU A 95 4.40 -4.41 -12.53
C LEU A 95 5.16 -5.63 -12.01
N ASN A 96 6.36 -5.39 -11.48
CA ASN A 96 7.15 -6.41 -10.80
C ASN A 96 7.85 -5.81 -9.56
N PRO A 97 8.36 -6.63 -8.64
CA PRO A 97 9.00 -6.15 -7.41
C PRO A 97 10.27 -5.30 -7.64
N LYS A 98 10.90 -5.38 -8.81
CA LYS A 98 12.07 -4.56 -9.16
C LYS A 98 11.69 -3.13 -9.51
N ASN A 99 10.53 -2.94 -10.16
CA ASN A 99 10.10 -1.63 -10.66
C ASN A 99 9.03 -0.94 -9.78
N ILE A 100 8.82 -1.43 -8.56
CA ILE A 100 7.91 -0.81 -7.61
C ILE A 100 8.63 -0.48 -6.30
N SER A 101 8.42 0.75 -5.80
CA SER A 101 9.00 1.18 -4.52
C SER A 101 8.32 0.48 -3.34
N LYS A 102 9.11 0.17 -2.30
CA LYS A 102 8.61 -0.35 -1.02
C LYS A 102 7.49 0.51 -0.40
N SER A 103 7.47 1.80 -0.69
CA SER A 103 6.50 2.78 -0.15
C SER A 103 5.34 3.07 -1.09
N SER A 104 5.17 2.28 -2.15
CA SER A 104 4.14 2.48 -3.17
C SER A 104 2.73 2.32 -2.61
N ASP A 105 1.84 3.25 -2.99
CA ASP A 105 0.40 3.18 -2.72
C ASP A 105 -0.37 2.27 -3.68
N LYS A 106 0.31 1.66 -4.66
CA LYS A 106 -0.33 0.78 -5.61
C LYS A 106 -0.86 -0.47 -4.93
N LYS A 107 -2.11 -0.81 -5.25
CA LYS A 107 -2.76 -2.06 -4.86
C LYS A 107 -2.41 -3.12 -5.88
N VAL A 108 -1.80 -4.22 -5.44
CA VAL A 108 -1.30 -5.31 -6.27
C VAL A 108 -1.76 -6.66 -5.76
N TRP A 109 -1.64 -7.69 -6.59
CA TRP A 109 -1.96 -9.06 -6.25
C TRP A 109 -0.79 -9.75 -5.57
N TRP A 110 -1.11 -10.51 -4.55
CA TRP A 110 -0.19 -11.31 -3.75
C TRP A 110 -0.63 -12.77 -3.75
N LEU A 111 0.34 -13.66 -3.65
CA LEU A 111 0.15 -15.10 -3.46
C LEU A 111 0.97 -15.52 -2.23
N CYS A 112 0.31 -15.84 -1.11
CA CYS A 112 1.03 -16.27 0.09
C CYS A 112 1.45 -17.74 0.01
N SER A 113 2.29 -18.19 0.97
CA SER A 113 2.76 -19.58 1.07
C SER A 113 1.64 -20.62 1.16
N ASN A 114 0.46 -20.24 1.67
CA ASN A 114 -0.72 -21.10 1.73
C ASN A 114 -1.60 -20.94 0.47
N HIS A 115 -1.04 -20.53 -0.65
CA HIS A 115 -1.69 -20.38 -1.95
C HIS A 115 -2.90 -19.43 -2.00
N HIS A 116 -3.14 -18.60 -0.98
CA HIS A 116 -4.20 -17.61 -1.05
C HIS A 116 -3.82 -16.45 -1.95
N THR A 117 -4.66 -16.17 -2.94
CA THR A 117 -4.55 -14.99 -3.82
C THR A 117 -5.34 -13.83 -3.23
N PHE A 118 -4.70 -12.66 -3.03
CA PHE A 118 -5.36 -11.49 -2.47
C PHE A 118 -4.75 -10.19 -2.97
N GLN A 119 -5.47 -9.09 -2.81
CA GLN A 119 -4.98 -7.75 -3.11
C GLN A 119 -4.62 -6.99 -1.85
N ALA A 120 -3.48 -6.32 -1.86
CA ALA A 120 -3.06 -5.39 -0.81
C ALA A 120 -2.19 -4.28 -1.38
N ILE A 121 -2.20 -3.12 -0.72
CA ILE A 121 -1.32 -2.00 -1.04
C ILE A 121 0.11 -2.35 -0.62
N VAL A 122 1.10 -2.06 -1.48
CA VAL A 122 2.51 -2.41 -1.23
C VAL A 122 3.00 -1.85 0.11
N LYS A 123 2.81 -0.56 0.39
CA LYS A 123 3.24 0.05 1.65
C LYS A 123 2.57 -0.55 2.89
N ASN A 124 1.36 -1.11 2.76
CA ASN A 124 0.71 -1.77 3.89
C ASN A 124 1.40 -3.10 4.23
N ARG A 125 1.94 -3.78 3.21
CA ARG A 125 2.71 -5.02 3.41
C ARG A 125 4.08 -4.73 4.05
N THR A 126 4.74 -3.67 3.60
CA THR A 126 6.11 -3.31 4.01
C THR A 126 6.15 -2.56 5.34
N HIS A 127 5.38 -1.48 5.50
CA HIS A 127 5.44 -0.61 6.67
C HIS A 127 4.50 -1.07 7.79
N LYS A 128 3.24 -1.41 7.44
CA LYS A 128 2.24 -1.87 8.43
C LYS A 128 2.33 -3.38 8.70
N LYS A 129 3.25 -4.09 8.03
CA LYS A 129 3.46 -5.54 8.15
C LYS A 129 2.18 -6.36 8.01
N SER A 130 1.22 -5.87 7.16
CA SER A 130 -0.04 -6.57 6.94
C SER A 130 0.21 -7.95 6.31
N LYS A 131 -0.41 -8.97 6.87
CA LYS A 131 -0.31 -10.36 6.39
C LYS A 131 -1.46 -10.69 5.43
N CYS A 132 -1.45 -11.91 4.89
CA CYS A 132 -2.56 -12.46 4.11
C CYS A 132 -3.86 -12.42 4.92
N PRO A 133 -4.95 -11.81 4.40
CA PRO A 133 -6.21 -11.67 5.14
C PRO A 133 -6.90 -13.00 5.42
N PHE A 134 -6.63 -14.02 4.62
CA PHE A 134 -7.14 -15.37 4.83
C PHE A 134 -6.38 -16.07 5.96
N CYS A 135 -5.03 -16.04 5.93
CA CYS A 135 -4.22 -16.65 6.97
C CYS A 135 -4.43 -16.04 8.37
N VAL A 136 -4.75 -14.75 8.45
CA VAL A 136 -5.03 -14.08 9.73
C VAL A 136 -6.52 -14.07 10.10
N GLY A 137 -7.36 -14.85 9.40
CA GLY A 137 -8.77 -15.00 9.73
C GLY A 137 -9.65 -13.76 9.48
N LYS A 138 -9.17 -12.75 8.73
CA LYS A 138 -9.98 -11.58 8.35
C LYS A 138 -10.93 -11.85 7.19
N LYS A 139 -10.61 -12.86 6.37
CA LYS A 139 -11.46 -13.34 5.27
C LYS A 139 -11.59 -14.84 5.35
N ALA A 140 -12.77 -15.33 5.00
CA ALA A 140 -13.03 -16.75 4.94
C ALA A 140 -12.31 -17.40 3.75
N SER A 141 -11.78 -18.58 3.96
CA SER A 141 -11.25 -19.50 2.95
C SER A 141 -11.86 -20.88 3.17
N GLU A 142 -11.58 -21.81 2.29
CA GLU A 142 -12.01 -23.21 2.47
C GLU A 142 -11.48 -23.83 3.76
N GLU A 143 -10.33 -23.34 4.26
CA GLU A 143 -9.65 -23.88 5.43
C GLU A 143 -10.10 -23.25 6.75
N ASN A 144 -10.52 -21.96 6.74
CA ASN A 144 -10.78 -21.19 7.95
C ASN A 144 -12.22 -20.65 8.06
N ASN A 145 -13.14 -21.08 7.16
CA ASN A 145 -14.51 -20.62 7.22
C ASN A 145 -15.27 -21.21 8.39
N PHE A 146 -16.36 -20.53 8.78
CA PHE A 146 -17.15 -20.85 9.95
C PHE A 146 -17.74 -22.26 9.87
N LYS A 147 -18.22 -22.68 8.71
CA LYS A 147 -18.79 -24.03 8.51
C LYS A 147 -17.77 -25.13 8.81
N LYS A 148 -16.53 -24.95 8.35
CA LYS A 148 -15.46 -25.93 8.55
C LYS A 148 -15.00 -25.99 9.98
N LEU A 149 -14.83 -24.84 10.64
CA LEU A 149 -14.32 -24.78 12.02
C LEU A 149 -15.38 -25.12 13.06
N PHE A 150 -16.65 -24.81 12.78
CA PHE A 150 -17.76 -24.99 13.71
C PHE A 150 -18.95 -25.72 13.03
N PRO A 151 -18.76 -26.96 12.57
CA PRO A 151 -19.77 -27.67 11.76
C PRO A 151 -21.06 -27.95 12.55
N LYS A 152 -20.98 -28.14 13.86
CA LYS A 152 -22.16 -28.33 14.72
C LYS A 152 -23.01 -27.06 14.77
N ILE A 153 -22.41 -25.91 15.02
CA ILE A 153 -23.12 -24.63 15.10
C ILE A 153 -23.59 -24.19 13.70
N ALA A 154 -22.82 -24.48 12.65
CA ALA A 154 -23.22 -24.17 11.27
C ALA A 154 -24.52 -24.87 10.84
N LYS A 155 -24.90 -26.01 11.46
CA LYS A 155 -26.19 -26.66 11.24
C LYS A 155 -27.39 -25.85 11.75
N GLU A 156 -27.16 -24.96 12.70
CA GLU A 156 -28.17 -24.06 13.25
C GLU A 156 -28.34 -22.78 12.38
N TRP A 157 -27.59 -22.65 11.28
CA TRP A 157 -27.71 -21.52 10.36
C TRP A 157 -29.10 -21.51 9.74
N HIS A 158 -29.84 -20.39 9.90
CA HIS A 158 -31.21 -20.34 9.42
C HIS A 158 -31.27 -20.46 7.90
N PRO A 159 -32.02 -21.42 7.33
CA PRO A 159 -31.95 -21.77 5.93
C PRO A 159 -32.41 -20.67 4.95
N SER A 160 -33.37 -19.83 5.36
CA SER A 160 -33.96 -18.81 4.48
C SER A 160 -33.73 -17.35 4.93
N LYS A 161 -33.73 -17.06 6.24
CA LYS A 161 -33.64 -15.67 6.75
C LYS A 161 -32.31 -14.99 6.51
N ASN A 162 -31.25 -15.75 6.25
CA ASN A 162 -29.93 -15.23 5.94
C ASN A 162 -29.71 -14.88 4.46
N LYS A 163 -30.72 -15.10 3.62
CA LYS A 163 -30.67 -14.83 2.16
C LYS A 163 -29.43 -15.47 1.51
N GLU A 164 -28.60 -14.65 0.82
CA GLU A 164 -27.36 -15.06 0.16
C GLU A 164 -26.19 -15.37 1.13
N LEU A 165 -26.35 -15.09 2.42
CA LEU A 165 -25.29 -15.30 3.40
C LEU A 165 -25.20 -16.77 3.77
N LYS A 166 -24.05 -17.39 3.53
CA LYS A 166 -23.75 -18.79 3.86
C LYS A 166 -22.65 -18.86 4.91
N PRO A 167 -22.64 -19.87 5.80
CA PRO A 167 -21.62 -19.98 6.85
C PRO A 167 -20.20 -20.11 6.28
N GLU A 168 -20.02 -20.56 5.04
CA GLU A 168 -18.74 -20.62 4.33
C GLU A 168 -18.16 -19.23 4.00
N ASN A 169 -19.02 -18.20 3.96
CA ASN A 169 -18.58 -16.83 3.63
C ASN A 169 -17.99 -16.07 4.82
N PHE A 170 -18.03 -16.67 6.03
CA PHE A 170 -17.66 -16.01 7.27
C PHE A 170 -16.53 -16.73 7.99
N THR A 171 -15.73 -15.95 8.73
CA THR A 171 -14.82 -16.47 9.75
C THR A 171 -15.51 -16.43 11.12
N HIS A 172 -15.00 -17.16 12.08
CA HIS A 172 -15.52 -17.18 13.46
C HIS A 172 -15.50 -15.79 14.12
N GLY A 173 -14.55 -14.92 13.79
CA GLY A 173 -14.45 -13.55 14.32
C GLY A 173 -15.31 -12.52 13.58
N SER A 174 -16.25 -12.92 12.73
CA SER A 174 -17.11 -11.99 12.01
C SER A 174 -18.12 -11.33 12.94
N LYS A 175 -18.21 -10.00 12.90
CA LYS A 175 -19.22 -9.21 13.64
C LYS A 175 -20.56 -9.11 12.90
N LYS A 176 -20.75 -9.83 11.79
CA LYS A 176 -21.99 -9.82 11.03
C LYS A 176 -23.07 -10.54 11.83
N LYS A 177 -24.21 -9.89 12.03
CA LYS A 177 -25.39 -10.51 12.65
C LYS A 177 -26.09 -11.42 11.63
N VAL A 178 -26.43 -12.61 12.06
CA VAL A 178 -27.09 -13.63 11.25
C VAL A 178 -28.21 -14.32 12.05
N TRP A 179 -29.15 -14.95 11.34
CA TRP A 179 -30.25 -15.69 11.93
C TRP A 179 -29.84 -17.14 12.19
N TRP A 180 -30.22 -17.63 13.36
CA TRP A 180 -29.97 -19.00 13.79
C TRP A 180 -31.30 -19.72 14.04
N LEU A 181 -31.32 -21.03 13.81
CA LEU A 181 -32.43 -21.91 14.12
C LEU A 181 -32.01 -22.84 15.26
N CYS A 182 -32.54 -22.61 16.44
CA CYS A 182 -32.28 -23.50 17.59
C CYS A 182 -32.98 -24.85 17.38
N SER A 183 -32.22 -25.94 17.52
CA SER A 183 -32.77 -27.31 17.40
C SER A 183 -33.70 -27.73 18.53
N LYS A 184 -33.64 -27.05 19.72
CA LYS A 184 -34.42 -27.36 20.90
C LYS A 184 -35.69 -26.51 21.05
N THR A 185 -35.72 -25.33 20.45
CA THR A 185 -36.86 -24.42 20.53
C THR A 185 -37.04 -23.79 19.13
N VAL A 186 -38.27 -23.65 18.66
CA VAL A 186 -38.58 -22.95 17.39
C VAL A 186 -38.37 -21.43 17.56
N SER A 187 -37.50 -21.02 18.44
CA SER A 187 -37.22 -19.63 18.77
C SER A 187 -36.07 -19.11 17.89
N TYR A 188 -36.33 -18.02 17.20
CA TYR A 188 -35.35 -17.35 16.32
C TYR A 188 -34.57 -16.32 17.13
N THR A 189 -33.27 -16.49 17.24
CA THR A 189 -32.39 -15.48 17.83
C THR A 189 -31.53 -14.81 16.78
N HIS A 190 -31.36 -13.49 16.92
CA HIS A 190 -30.51 -12.68 16.07
C HIS A 190 -29.20 -12.40 16.84
N LEU A 191 -28.23 -13.30 16.69
CA LEU A 191 -26.96 -13.25 17.43
C LEU A 191 -25.78 -12.96 16.51
N THR A 192 -24.70 -12.42 17.09
CA THR A 192 -23.38 -12.34 16.44
C THR A 192 -22.76 -13.73 16.36
N LEU A 193 -21.85 -13.92 15.40
CA LEU A 193 -21.05 -15.15 15.34
C LEU A 193 -20.21 -15.27 16.63
N PRO A 194 -20.04 -16.50 17.17
CA PRO A 194 -19.20 -16.71 18.35
C PRO A 194 -17.75 -16.29 18.04
N THR A 195 -17.11 -15.65 18.99
CA THR A 195 -15.70 -15.22 18.95
C THR A 195 -14.77 -16.36 19.35
#